data_c5497dca5b19191373cf0f22eb5889ab
#
_entry.id   c5497dca5b19191373cf0f22eb5889ab
#
_cell.length_a   1.000
_cell.length_b   1.000
_cell.length_c   1.000
_cell.angle_alpha   90.00
_cell.angle_beta   90.00
_cell.angle_gamma   90.00
#
_symmetry.space_group_name_H-M   'P 1'
#
loop_
_entity.id
_entity.type
_entity.pdbx_description
1 polymer ?
#
loop_
_entity_poly.entity_id
_entity_poly.type
_entity_poly.pdbx_seq_one_letter_code
_entity_poly.pdbx_strand_id
1 'polypeptide(L)'
;MHSENSVHAASEDLLRFVGEQKFSTILADPPWRFVNRTGKMAPEHRRLSRYETLSTEEIATLPISKISQPTAHLYLWVPNALLPEGLIVLDAWGFNYKSNLIWHKIRKDGGSDGRGVGFYFRNVTEMLLFGVRGKNARTLPPGRRQVNMVQARKREHSRKPDEQYAIIEECSWGPFLELFGRGERDGWSTWGNQADSNYQPSWPTYSYNSTRILEVEDPV
;
A
#
# COMPACT_ATOMS: atom_id res chain seq x y z
N MET A 1 10.11 25.13 5.35
CA MET A 1 9.00 26.03 4.94
C MET A 1 8.21 25.54 3.71
N HIS A 2 8.81 25.11 2.57
CA HIS A 2 8.01 24.62 1.43
C HIS A 2 7.36 23.25 1.68
N SER A 3 8.02 22.32 2.38
CA SER A 3 7.47 20.99 2.66
C SER A 3 6.34 20.99 3.71
N GLU A 4 6.46 21.81 4.76
CA GLU A 4 5.45 21.91 5.82
C GLU A 4 4.12 22.46 5.28
N ASN A 5 4.17 23.46 4.38
CA ASN A 5 2.98 23.97 3.73
C ASN A 5 2.30 22.95 2.81
N SER A 6 3.08 22.08 2.14
CA SER A 6 2.51 21.06 1.25
C SER A 6 1.81 19.94 2.03
N VAL A 7 2.38 19.51 3.16
CA VAL A 7 1.77 18.47 4.01
C VAL A 7 0.52 18.99 4.72
N HIS A 8 0.53 20.24 5.16
CA HIS A 8 -0.65 20.88 5.72
C HIS A 8 -1.79 20.95 4.69
N ALA A 9 -1.48 21.37 3.46
CA ALA A 9 -2.44 21.40 2.36
C ALA A 9 -2.99 20.00 2.02
N ALA A 10 -2.13 18.96 2.01
CA ALA A 10 -2.56 17.59 1.79
C ALA A 10 -3.47 17.07 2.92
N SER A 11 -3.18 17.44 4.17
CA SER A 11 -4.01 17.09 5.32
C SER A 11 -5.38 17.75 5.27
N GLU A 12 -5.44 19.02 4.89
CA GLU A 12 -6.71 19.75 4.70
C GLU A 12 -7.51 19.18 3.53
N ASP A 13 -6.84 18.86 2.44
CA ASP A 13 -7.47 18.26 1.27
C ASP A 13 -8.06 16.89 1.59
N LEU A 14 -7.31 16.03 2.29
CA LEU A 14 -7.81 14.73 2.76
C LEU A 14 -9.04 14.90 3.65
N LEU A 15 -8.99 15.82 4.64
CA LEU A 15 -10.13 16.07 5.53
C LEU A 15 -11.36 16.60 4.77
N ARG A 16 -11.15 17.45 3.77
CA ARG A 16 -12.22 17.94 2.89
C ARG A 16 -12.81 16.82 2.05
N PHE A 17 -11.95 15.96 1.49
CA PHE A 17 -12.36 14.81 0.67
C PHE A 17 -13.26 13.85 1.45
N VAL A 18 -12.86 13.49 2.67
CA VAL A 18 -13.64 12.52 3.49
C VAL A 18 -14.87 13.15 4.15
N GLY A 19 -14.88 14.48 4.38
CA GLY A 19 -15.94 15.16 5.13
C GLY A 19 -16.14 14.56 6.53
N GLU A 20 -17.35 14.18 6.85
CA GLU A 20 -17.70 13.57 8.14
C GLU A 20 -17.55 12.03 8.15
N GLN A 21 -17.29 11.43 6.99
CA GLN A 21 -17.16 9.98 6.87
C GLN A 21 -15.93 9.47 7.61
N LYS A 22 -16.10 8.33 8.28
CA LYS A 22 -15.01 7.59 8.93
C LYS A 22 -14.92 6.18 8.37
N PHE A 23 -13.70 5.69 8.25
CA PHE A 23 -13.40 4.43 7.59
C PHE A 23 -13.01 3.35 8.59
N SER A 24 -13.52 2.15 8.37
CA SER A 24 -13.17 0.96 9.15
C SER A 24 -11.97 0.24 8.60
N THR A 25 -11.66 0.43 7.33
CA THR A 25 -10.50 -0.17 6.67
C THR A 25 -9.80 0.85 5.79
N ILE A 26 -8.50 1.00 6.00
CA ILE A 26 -7.66 1.94 5.27
C ILE A 26 -6.51 1.15 4.64
N LEU A 27 -6.32 1.33 3.34
CA LEU A 27 -5.15 0.89 2.56
C LEU A 27 -4.32 2.13 2.20
N ALA A 28 -3.00 2.07 2.39
CA ALA A 28 -2.13 3.19 2.06
C ALA A 28 -0.84 2.71 1.38
N ASP A 29 -0.45 3.41 0.31
CA ASP A 29 0.84 3.24 -0.38
C ASP A 29 1.57 4.59 -0.48
N PRO A 30 2.11 5.12 0.64
CA PRO A 30 2.75 6.41 0.65
C PRO A 30 3.96 6.50 -0.29
N PRO A 31 4.22 7.67 -0.89
CA PRO A 31 5.39 7.91 -1.72
C PRO A 31 6.65 8.10 -0.85
N TRP A 32 7.15 7.02 -0.29
CA TRP A 32 8.26 7.01 0.66
C TRP A 32 9.52 7.66 0.10
N ARG A 33 10.13 8.56 0.88
CA ARG A 33 11.44 9.14 0.60
C ARG A 33 12.54 8.23 1.13
N PHE A 34 13.43 7.81 0.24
CA PHE A 34 14.64 7.08 0.63
C PHE A 34 15.77 8.08 0.91
N VAL A 35 16.30 8.07 2.13
CA VAL A 35 17.48 8.87 2.50
C VAL A 35 18.73 8.00 2.40
N ASN A 36 19.60 8.30 1.44
CA ASN A 36 20.88 7.62 1.29
C ASN A 36 21.97 8.38 2.05
N ARG A 37 22.59 7.74 3.04
CA ARG A 37 23.73 8.30 3.80
C ARG A 37 25.01 8.47 2.98
N THR A 38 25.14 7.81 1.83
CA THR A 38 26.39 7.74 1.07
C THR A 38 26.47 8.69 -0.12
N GLY A 39 25.45 9.51 -0.38
CA GLY A 39 25.41 10.46 -1.50
C GLY A 39 25.43 9.82 -2.90
N LYS A 40 25.58 8.51 -3.03
CA LYS A 40 25.46 7.81 -4.29
C LYS A 40 23.99 7.47 -4.53
N MET A 41 23.42 8.06 -5.57
CA MET A 41 22.06 7.71 -5.97
C MET A 41 22.01 6.24 -6.42
N ALA A 42 21.29 5.40 -5.66
CA ALA A 42 20.92 4.08 -6.13
C ALA A 42 20.07 4.20 -7.41
N PRO A 43 20.12 3.23 -8.32
CA PRO A 43 19.31 3.25 -9.55
C PRO A 43 17.82 3.45 -9.31
N GLU A 44 17.32 3.05 -8.13
CA GLU A 44 15.96 3.28 -7.64
C GLU A 44 15.67 4.77 -7.46
N HIS A 45 16.62 5.58 -6.99
CA HIS A 45 16.44 7.02 -6.80
C HIS A 45 16.27 7.81 -8.10
N ARG A 46 16.90 7.37 -9.22
CA ARG A 46 16.65 7.98 -10.53
C ARG A 46 15.21 7.77 -11.03
N ARG A 47 14.51 6.77 -10.52
CA ARG A 47 13.11 6.49 -10.84
C ARG A 47 12.14 7.28 -9.97
N LEU A 48 12.54 7.63 -8.75
CA LEU A 48 11.75 8.43 -7.79
C LEU A 48 11.70 9.93 -8.13
N SER A 49 12.61 10.42 -9.00
CA SER A 49 12.59 11.82 -9.46
C SER A 49 11.33 12.22 -10.25
N ARG A 50 10.41 11.29 -10.50
CA ARG A 50 9.15 11.52 -11.21
C ARG A 50 7.97 11.89 -10.30
N TYR A 51 8.10 11.72 -8.98
CA TYR A 51 7.04 11.98 -8.01
C TYR A 51 7.62 12.70 -6.81
N GLU A 52 6.87 13.66 -6.26
CA GLU A 52 7.19 14.20 -4.95
C GLU A 52 7.12 13.10 -3.91
N THR A 53 8.22 12.87 -3.20
CA THR A 53 8.30 11.88 -2.12
C THR A 53 8.13 12.57 -0.78
N LEU A 54 7.50 11.88 0.16
CA LEU A 54 7.29 12.36 1.52
C LEU A 54 8.27 11.68 2.49
N SER A 55 8.77 12.45 3.46
CA SER A 55 9.54 11.89 4.57
C SER A 55 8.63 11.09 5.52
N THR A 56 9.22 10.29 6.39
CA THR A 56 8.49 9.54 7.40
C THR A 56 7.67 10.46 8.30
N GLU A 57 8.24 11.59 8.69
CA GLU A 57 7.59 12.61 9.52
C GLU A 57 6.40 13.22 8.80
N GLU A 58 6.56 13.57 7.53
CA GLU A 58 5.49 14.13 6.70
C GLU A 58 4.32 13.14 6.56
N ILE A 59 4.61 11.86 6.30
CA ILE A 59 3.58 10.81 6.23
C ILE A 59 2.89 10.65 7.58
N ALA A 60 3.65 10.60 8.68
CA ALA A 60 3.14 10.40 10.02
C ALA A 60 2.19 11.52 10.49
N THR A 61 2.35 12.76 9.97
CA THR A 61 1.49 13.90 10.33
C THR A 61 0.10 13.89 9.68
N LEU A 62 -0.15 13.03 8.67
CA LEU A 62 -1.48 12.90 8.08
C LEU A 62 -2.53 12.51 9.14
N PRO A 63 -3.71 13.12 9.12
CA PRO A 63 -4.71 12.99 10.19
C PRO A 63 -5.52 11.69 10.13
N ILE A 64 -4.87 10.55 9.91
CA ILE A 64 -5.51 9.26 9.69
C ILE A 64 -6.33 8.82 10.92
N SER A 65 -5.84 9.13 12.12
CA SER A 65 -6.59 8.83 13.36
C SER A 65 -7.95 9.54 13.44
N LYS A 66 -8.08 10.71 12.79
CA LYS A 66 -9.34 11.50 12.79
C LYS A 66 -10.38 10.93 11.84
N ILE A 67 -9.96 10.28 10.76
CA ILE A 67 -10.81 9.72 9.71
C ILE A 67 -11.08 8.22 9.89
N SER A 68 -10.44 7.61 10.89
CA SER A 68 -10.63 6.20 11.23
C SER A 68 -11.80 6.00 12.20
N GLN A 69 -12.53 4.90 12.03
CA GLN A 69 -13.49 4.43 13.03
C GLN A 69 -12.78 4.07 14.36
N PRO A 70 -13.50 4.03 15.51
CA PRO A 70 -12.93 3.60 16.79
C PRO A 70 -12.33 2.19 16.73
N THR A 71 -12.91 1.29 15.92
CA THR A 71 -12.38 -0.02 15.60
C THR A 71 -12.10 -0.05 14.09
N ALA A 72 -10.83 -0.26 13.72
CA ALA A 72 -10.41 -0.16 12.34
C ALA A 72 -9.19 -1.02 12.03
N HIS A 73 -9.02 -1.34 10.75
CA HIS A 73 -7.86 -1.99 10.16
C HIS A 73 -7.06 -1.01 9.29
N LEU A 74 -5.74 -1.12 9.35
CA LEU A 74 -4.81 -0.41 8.46
C LEU A 74 -3.94 -1.41 7.73
N TYR A 75 -3.85 -1.23 6.44
CA TYR A 75 -2.93 -1.91 5.53
C TYR A 75 -1.98 -0.88 4.95
N LEU A 76 -0.69 -0.97 5.32
CA LEU A 76 0.32 0.02 4.96
C LEU A 76 1.44 -0.62 4.14
N TRP A 77 1.56 -0.25 2.87
CA TRP A 77 2.68 -0.67 2.03
C TRP A 77 3.98 0.00 2.45
N VAL A 78 4.98 -0.82 2.68
CA VAL A 78 6.29 -0.35 3.13
C VAL A 78 7.40 -1.08 2.36
N PRO A 79 8.35 -0.35 1.77
CA PRO A 79 9.55 -0.95 1.22
C PRO A 79 10.35 -1.69 2.31
N ASN A 80 10.95 -2.83 1.97
CA ASN A 80 11.69 -3.65 2.95
C ASN A 80 12.74 -2.86 3.75
N ALA A 81 13.41 -1.90 3.11
CA ALA A 81 14.44 -1.08 3.73
C ALA A 81 13.89 -0.03 4.71
N LEU A 82 12.58 0.25 4.67
CA LEU A 82 11.90 1.27 5.49
C LEU A 82 10.91 0.64 6.48
N LEU A 83 11.13 -0.62 6.87
CA LEU A 83 10.28 -1.28 7.86
C LEU A 83 10.20 -0.52 9.20
N PRO A 84 11.31 -0.02 9.78
CA PRO A 84 11.24 0.79 11.00
C PRO A 84 10.38 2.04 10.84
N GLU A 85 10.53 2.75 9.72
CA GLU A 85 9.75 3.93 9.36
C GLU A 85 8.25 3.60 9.20
N GLY A 86 7.94 2.47 8.58
CA GLY A 86 6.57 1.98 8.44
C GLY A 86 5.91 1.71 9.79
N LEU A 87 6.64 1.16 10.76
CA LEU A 87 6.14 0.95 12.12
C LEU A 87 5.90 2.27 12.86
N ILE A 88 6.77 3.27 12.66
CA ILE A 88 6.60 4.62 13.23
C ILE A 88 5.32 5.27 12.68
N VAL A 89 5.11 5.21 11.37
CA VAL A 89 3.90 5.78 10.73
C VAL A 89 2.64 5.07 11.23
N LEU A 90 2.67 3.75 11.33
CA LEU A 90 1.55 2.94 11.78
C LEU A 90 1.13 3.34 13.21
N ASP A 91 2.10 3.50 14.11
CA ASP A 91 1.87 3.95 15.49
C ASP A 91 1.35 5.40 15.54
N ALA A 92 1.97 6.31 14.79
CA ALA A 92 1.56 7.72 14.72
C ALA A 92 0.11 7.89 14.21
N TRP A 93 -0.35 7.00 13.34
CA TRP A 93 -1.73 6.98 12.85
C TRP A 93 -2.71 6.32 13.84
N GLY A 94 -2.20 5.81 14.97
CA GLY A 94 -2.99 5.24 16.06
C GLY A 94 -3.36 3.78 15.85
N PHE A 95 -2.54 3.02 15.12
CA PHE A 95 -2.73 1.59 14.89
C PHE A 95 -1.60 0.77 15.52
N ASN A 96 -1.97 -0.36 16.11
CA ASN A 96 -1.02 -1.33 16.65
C ASN A 96 -0.68 -2.38 15.59
N TYR A 97 0.59 -2.55 15.27
CA TYR A 97 1.05 -3.62 14.38
C TYR A 97 0.65 -5.00 14.90
N LYS A 98 0.14 -5.86 14.02
CA LYS A 98 -0.26 -7.24 14.35
C LYS A 98 0.34 -8.29 13.44
N SER A 99 0.47 -8.00 12.15
CA SER A 99 0.95 -8.94 11.16
C SER A 99 1.37 -8.20 9.89
N ASN A 100 1.74 -8.95 8.87
CA ASN A 100 1.97 -8.42 7.53
C ASN A 100 1.49 -9.40 6.48
N LEU A 101 1.27 -8.89 5.27
CA LEU A 101 1.11 -9.66 4.05
C LEU A 101 2.33 -9.39 3.17
N ILE A 102 2.96 -10.42 2.67
CA ILE A 102 4.14 -10.31 1.80
C ILE A 102 3.73 -10.49 0.35
N TRP A 103 4.00 -9.51 -0.48
CA TRP A 103 3.95 -9.69 -1.92
C TRP A 103 5.25 -10.30 -2.40
N HIS A 104 5.21 -11.57 -2.83
CA HIS A 104 6.29 -12.22 -3.53
C HIS A 104 6.16 -11.95 -5.03
N LYS A 105 7.13 -11.22 -5.58
CA LYS A 105 7.18 -10.83 -7.00
C LYS A 105 7.70 -12.00 -7.82
N ILE A 106 6.84 -12.56 -8.65
CA ILE A 106 7.16 -13.70 -9.50
C ILE A 106 7.32 -13.29 -10.97
N ARG A 107 7.99 -14.13 -11.73
CA ARG A 107 8.09 -14.08 -13.19
C ARG A 107 6.93 -14.86 -13.84
N LYS A 108 6.88 -14.82 -15.19
CA LYS A 108 5.89 -15.59 -15.97
C LYS A 108 5.98 -17.10 -15.75
N ASP A 109 7.17 -17.59 -15.44
CA ASP A 109 7.45 -19.01 -15.15
C ASP A 109 7.22 -19.39 -13.67
N GLY A 110 6.62 -18.51 -12.87
CA GLY A 110 6.38 -18.73 -11.44
C GLY A 110 7.61 -18.55 -10.55
N GLY A 111 8.81 -18.45 -11.10
CA GLY A 111 10.03 -18.23 -10.33
C GLY A 111 10.11 -16.80 -9.77
N SER A 112 10.93 -16.60 -8.74
CA SER A 112 11.16 -15.28 -8.13
C SER A 112 11.67 -14.26 -9.16
N ASP A 113 11.16 -13.02 -9.13
CA ASP A 113 11.65 -11.94 -9.99
C ASP A 113 12.97 -11.37 -9.47
N GLY A 114 14.09 -12.00 -9.81
CA GLY A 114 15.42 -11.60 -9.40
C GLY A 114 15.96 -10.31 -10.04
N ARG A 115 15.14 -9.55 -10.77
CA ARG A 115 15.53 -8.27 -11.42
C ARG A 115 15.42 -7.06 -10.48
N GLY A 116 14.99 -7.26 -9.25
CA GLY A 116 15.02 -6.22 -8.23
C GLY A 116 16.44 -5.77 -7.91
N VAL A 117 16.61 -4.50 -7.55
CA VAL A 117 17.88 -3.95 -7.06
C VAL A 117 17.84 -3.88 -5.53
N GLY A 118 18.99 -4.02 -4.91
CA GLY A 118 19.15 -3.91 -3.46
C GLY A 118 20.63 -3.91 -3.11
N PHE A 119 21.01 -3.20 -2.05
CA PHE A 119 22.41 -3.12 -1.62
C PHE A 119 22.93 -4.42 -1.00
N TYR A 120 22.05 -5.16 -0.33
CA TYR A 120 22.40 -6.39 0.37
C TYR A 120 21.82 -7.60 -0.33
N PHE A 121 20.52 -7.59 -0.58
CA PHE A 121 19.82 -8.64 -1.29
C PHE A 121 18.98 -8.06 -2.42
N ARG A 122 18.76 -8.82 -3.50
CA ARG A 122 17.81 -8.46 -4.53
C ARG A 122 16.38 -8.62 -3.99
N ASN A 123 15.68 -7.52 -3.86
CA ASN A 123 14.33 -7.53 -3.28
C ASN A 123 13.32 -8.15 -4.27
N VAL A 124 12.86 -9.33 -3.93
CA VAL A 124 11.77 -10.02 -4.62
C VAL A 124 10.44 -9.92 -3.88
N THR A 125 10.43 -9.20 -2.75
CA THR A 125 9.25 -9.02 -1.91
C THR A 125 8.98 -7.56 -1.64
N GLU A 126 7.73 -7.24 -1.30
CA GLU A 126 7.31 -6.02 -0.60
C GLU A 126 6.38 -6.38 0.55
N MET A 127 6.33 -5.52 1.55
CA MET A 127 5.53 -5.75 2.76
C MET A 127 4.31 -4.85 2.79
N LEU A 128 3.16 -5.45 3.10
CA LEU A 128 1.95 -4.77 3.48
C LEU A 128 1.75 -4.99 4.99
N LEU A 129 2.09 -4.01 5.80
CA LEU A 129 1.92 -4.08 7.25
C LEU A 129 0.43 -4.05 7.58
N PHE A 130 0.02 -4.91 8.51
CA PHE A 130 -1.32 -4.94 9.04
C PHE A 130 -1.36 -4.44 10.48
N GLY A 131 -2.09 -3.37 10.69
CA GLY A 131 -2.33 -2.76 11.99
C GLY A 131 -3.80 -2.74 12.36
N VAL A 132 -4.07 -2.77 13.66
CA VAL A 132 -5.43 -2.68 14.19
C VAL A 132 -5.57 -1.55 15.20
N ARG A 133 -6.75 -0.96 15.23
CA ARG A 133 -7.17 0.05 16.21
C ARG A 133 -8.43 -0.43 16.93
N GLY A 134 -8.53 -0.09 18.21
CA GLY A 134 -9.70 -0.41 19.03
C GLY A 134 -9.72 -1.83 19.60
N LYS A 135 -10.85 -2.20 20.19
CA LYS A 135 -11.05 -3.51 20.81
C LYS A 135 -11.73 -4.47 19.82
N ASN A 136 -11.42 -5.76 19.96
CA ASN A 136 -12.03 -6.83 19.15
C ASN A 136 -11.83 -6.66 17.62
N ALA A 137 -10.76 -5.99 17.20
CA ALA A 137 -10.42 -5.72 15.81
C ALA A 137 -9.73 -6.94 15.13
N ARG A 138 -10.30 -8.15 15.28
CA ARG A 138 -9.81 -9.34 14.55
C ARG A 138 -10.32 -9.32 13.11
N THR A 139 -9.56 -9.90 12.21
CA THR A 139 -10.01 -10.14 10.84
C THR A 139 -11.33 -10.92 10.81
N LEU A 140 -12.14 -10.71 9.79
CA LEU A 140 -13.39 -11.44 9.57
C LEU A 140 -13.14 -12.96 9.46
N PRO A 141 -14.11 -13.81 9.85
CA PRO A 141 -13.91 -15.26 9.83
C PRO A 141 -13.41 -15.84 8.51
N PRO A 142 -13.89 -15.44 7.31
CA PRO A 142 -13.35 -15.92 6.03
C PRO A 142 -11.86 -15.62 5.89
N GLY A 143 -11.44 -14.38 6.17
CA GLY A 143 -10.04 -13.94 6.05
C GLY A 143 -9.09 -14.53 7.09
N ARG A 144 -9.58 -15.19 8.14
CA ARG A 144 -8.73 -15.87 9.14
C ARG A 144 -7.96 -17.07 8.59
N ARG A 145 -8.34 -17.57 7.43
CA ARG A 145 -7.63 -18.64 6.72
C ARG A 145 -6.62 -18.10 5.71
N GLN A 146 -6.63 -16.79 5.46
CA GLN A 146 -5.73 -16.15 4.52
C GLN A 146 -4.29 -16.34 4.99
N VAL A 147 -3.46 -16.93 4.13
CA VAL A 147 -2.01 -16.97 4.34
C VAL A 147 -1.42 -15.58 4.14
N ASN A 148 -0.36 -15.25 4.85
CA ASN A 148 0.25 -13.93 4.81
C ASN A 148 1.20 -13.73 3.61
N MET A 149 0.90 -14.31 2.48
CA MET A 149 1.67 -14.16 1.25
C MET A 149 0.74 -14.09 0.02
N VAL A 150 1.10 -13.20 -0.88
CA VAL A 150 0.51 -13.08 -2.23
C VAL A 150 1.62 -13.26 -3.27
N GLN A 151 1.41 -14.13 -4.23
CA GLN A 151 2.29 -14.27 -5.39
C GLN A 151 1.65 -13.59 -6.59
N ALA A 152 2.32 -12.56 -7.10
CA ALA A 152 1.85 -11.84 -8.28
C ALA A 152 3.02 -11.26 -9.07
N ARG A 153 2.84 -11.09 -10.38
CA ARG A 153 3.82 -10.42 -11.22
C ARG A 153 3.82 -8.92 -10.97
N LYS A 154 4.99 -8.29 -11.16
CA LYS A 154 5.07 -6.84 -11.21
C LYS A 154 4.15 -6.29 -12.30
N ARG A 155 3.53 -5.17 -12.02
CA ARG A 155 2.74 -4.36 -12.94
C ARG A 155 3.54 -3.12 -13.35
N GLU A 156 2.90 -2.08 -13.86
CA GLU A 156 3.55 -0.82 -14.12
C GLU A 156 4.22 -0.27 -12.86
N HIS A 157 5.05 0.75 -13.04
CA HIS A 157 5.87 1.30 -11.97
C HIS A 157 5.05 1.63 -10.71
N SER A 158 5.50 1.11 -9.58
CA SER A 158 4.92 1.29 -8.24
C SER A 158 3.50 0.74 -8.03
N ARG A 159 2.83 0.16 -9.03
CA ARG A 159 1.51 -0.46 -8.83
C ARG A 159 1.63 -1.74 -8.02
N LYS A 160 0.78 -1.83 -7.00
CA LYS A 160 0.66 -3.01 -6.15
C LYS A 160 -0.24 -4.07 -6.79
N PRO A 161 -0.20 -5.33 -6.34
CA PRO A 161 -1.03 -6.39 -6.90
C PRO A 161 -2.51 -6.16 -6.60
N ASP A 162 -3.38 -6.31 -7.59
CA ASP A 162 -4.83 -6.12 -7.41
C ASP A 162 -5.46 -7.17 -6.51
N GLU A 163 -4.80 -8.31 -6.33
CA GLU A 163 -5.16 -9.38 -5.42
C GLU A 163 -5.29 -8.90 -3.96
N GLN A 164 -4.61 -7.81 -3.61
CA GLN A 164 -4.70 -7.20 -2.28
C GLN A 164 -6.13 -6.83 -1.90
N TYR A 165 -6.92 -6.32 -2.85
CA TYR A 165 -8.26 -5.84 -2.54
C TYR A 165 -9.20 -6.97 -2.12
N ALA A 166 -9.21 -8.07 -2.85
CA ALA A 166 -10.03 -9.23 -2.49
C ALA A 166 -9.64 -9.77 -1.10
N ILE A 167 -8.34 -9.83 -0.80
CA ILE A 167 -7.83 -10.25 0.51
C ILE A 167 -8.30 -9.29 1.61
N ILE A 168 -8.18 -7.98 1.38
CA ILE A 168 -8.60 -6.97 2.35
C ILE A 168 -10.10 -7.03 2.60
N GLU A 169 -10.90 -7.15 1.54
CA GLU A 169 -12.35 -7.22 1.62
C GLU A 169 -12.84 -8.49 2.34
N GLU A 170 -12.14 -9.62 2.19
CA GLU A 170 -12.43 -10.84 2.94
C GLU A 170 -12.00 -10.76 4.41
N CYS A 171 -10.94 -10.01 4.71
CA CYS A 171 -10.37 -9.89 6.06
C CYS A 171 -10.99 -8.77 6.90
N SER A 172 -11.62 -7.77 6.26
CA SER A 172 -11.95 -6.51 6.89
C SER A 172 -13.34 -6.03 6.44
N TRP A 173 -13.90 -5.11 7.21
CA TRP A 173 -15.23 -4.53 6.92
C TRP A 173 -15.09 -3.09 6.42
N GLY A 174 -16.03 -2.67 5.57
CA GLY A 174 -16.14 -1.29 5.09
C GLY A 174 -16.75 -0.34 6.13
N PRO A 175 -16.74 0.95 5.84
CA PRO A 175 -16.30 1.54 4.58
C PRO A 175 -14.78 1.51 4.38
N PHE A 176 -14.36 1.37 3.11
CA PHE A 176 -12.98 1.26 2.69
C PHE A 176 -12.45 2.59 2.15
N LEU A 177 -11.20 2.92 2.51
CA LEU A 177 -10.45 4.06 1.96
C LEU A 177 -9.09 3.61 1.45
N GLU A 178 -8.76 4.01 0.24
CA GLU A 178 -7.39 3.90 -0.28
C GLU A 178 -6.73 5.28 -0.31
N LEU A 179 -5.59 5.40 0.35
CA LEU A 179 -4.76 6.60 0.37
C LEU A 179 -3.60 6.46 -0.63
N PHE A 180 -3.31 7.54 -1.35
CA PHE A 180 -2.33 7.57 -2.42
C PHE A 180 -2.68 6.62 -3.58
N GLY A 181 -3.98 6.34 -3.73
CA GLY A 181 -4.48 5.41 -4.72
C GLY A 181 -4.39 5.91 -6.15
N ARG A 182 -4.59 4.98 -7.09
CA ARG A 182 -4.62 5.25 -8.52
C ARG A 182 -5.90 4.72 -9.14
N GLY A 183 -6.64 5.62 -9.78
CA GLY A 183 -7.93 5.31 -10.36
C GLY A 183 -9.01 5.08 -9.31
N GLU A 184 -10.21 4.82 -9.77
CA GLU A 184 -11.37 4.53 -8.95
C GLU A 184 -11.57 3.01 -8.80
N ARG A 185 -12.21 2.62 -7.70
CA ARG A 185 -12.60 1.23 -7.43
C ARG A 185 -13.96 1.17 -6.76
N ASP A 186 -14.83 0.31 -7.27
CA ASP A 186 -16.14 0.09 -6.68
C ASP A 186 -16.04 -0.35 -5.21
N GLY A 187 -16.83 0.29 -4.36
CA GLY A 187 -16.85 0.03 -2.92
C GLY A 187 -15.71 0.69 -2.12
N TRP A 188 -14.81 1.42 -2.78
CA TRP A 188 -13.70 2.13 -2.15
C TRP A 188 -13.80 3.63 -2.40
N SER A 189 -13.51 4.42 -1.37
CA SER A 189 -13.13 5.82 -1.54
C SER A 189 -11.65 5.88 -1.84
N THR A 190 -11.22 6.61 -2.86
CA THR A 190 -9.80 6.68 -3.26
C THR A 190 -9.33 8.13 -3.21
N TRP A 191 -8.26 8.38 -2.44
CA TRP A 191 -7.61 9.68 -2.34
C TRP A 191 -6.15 9.59 -2.81
N GLY A 192 -5.74 10.50 -3.70
CA GLY A 192 -4.39 10.54 -4.25
C GLY A 192 -4.31 11.37 -5.53
N ASN A 193 -3.11 11.75 -5.93
CA ASN A 193 -2.88 12.59 -7.13
C ASN A 193 -3.25 11.91 -8.46
N GLN A 194 -3.51 10.62 -8.45
CA GLN A 194 -3.92 9.81 -9.61
C GLN A 194 -5.24 9.07 -9.35
N ALA A 195 -6.00 9.50 -8.35
CA ALA A 195 -7.28 8.92 -7.95
C ALA A 195 -8.41 9.50 -8.80
N ASP A 196 -8.37 9.28 -10.09
CA ASP A 196 -9.42 9.74 -11.03
C ASP A 196 -9.82 8.63 -12.01
N SER A 197 -11.01 8.76 -12.58
CA SER A 197 -11.58 7.81 -13.54
C SER A 197 -10.82 7.73 -14.87
N ASN A 198 -9.94 8.70 -15.14
CA ASN A 198 -9.16 8.74 -16.38
C ASN A 198 -7.85 7.95 -16.27
N TYR A 199 -7.49 7.47 -15.07
CA TYR A 199 -6.29 6.66 -14.89
C TYR A 199 -6.36 5.39 -15.72
N GLN A 200 -5.38 5.21 -16.61
CA GLN A 200 -5.23 4.02 -17.43
C GLN A 200 -3.92 3.30 -17.10
N PRO A 201 -3.96 2.02 -16.77
CA PRO A 201 -2.76 1.24 -16.55
C PRO A 201 -1.88 1.22 -17.80
N SER A 202 -0.59 1.56 -17.65
CA SER A 202 0.35 1.57 -18.77
C SER A 202 0.69 0.16 -19.30
N TRP A 203 0.41 -0.87 -18.51
CA TRP A 203 0.66 -2.27 -18.87
C TRP A 203 -0.60 -3.12 -18.65
N PRO A 204 -1.62 -2.97 -19.48
CA PRO A 204 -2.89 -3.68 -19.31
C PRO A 204 -2.75 -5.21 -19.36
N THR A 205 -1.75 -5.73 -20.08
CA THR A 205 -1.45 -7.18 -20.14
C THR A 205 -1.05 -7.79 -18.80
N TYR A 206 -0.64 -6.97 -17.82
CA TYR A 206 -0.34 -7.46 -16.48
C TYR A 206 -1.58 -7.70 -15.62
N SER A 207 -2.74 -7.25 -16.04
CA SER A 207 -4.01 -7.54 -15.36
C SER A 207 -4.38 -9.03 -15.37
N TYR A 208 -3.82 -9.81 -16.31
CA TYR A 208 -4.01 -11.26 -16.43
C TYR A 208 -3.02 -12.10 -15.63
N ASN A 209 -2.27 -11.53 -14.72
CA ASN A 209 -1.24 -12.24 -13.96
C ASN A 209 -1.62 -12.41 -12.48
N SER A 210 -2.91 -12.57 -12.21
CA SER A 210 -3.36 -13.01 -10.90
C SER A 210 -3.13 -14.51 -10.73
N THR A 211 -2.84 -14.95 -9.52
CA THR A 211 -2.77 -16.39 -9.18
C THR A 211 -4.05 -17.13 -9.53
N ARG A 212 -5.20 -16.47 -9.47
CA ARG A 212 -6.50 -17.04 -9.86
C ARG A 212 -6.59 -17.50 -11.33
N ILE A 213 -5.85 -16.86 -12.23
CA ILE A 213 -5.83 -17.23 -13.66
C ILE A 213 -4.93 -18.45 -13.89
N LEU A 214 -3.90 -18.62 -13.08
CA LEU A 214 -3.01 -19.80 -13.15
C LEU A 214 -3.70 -21.08 -12.65
N GLU A 215 -4.68 -20.95 -11.77
CA GLU A 215 -5.48 -22.08 -11.26
C GLU A 215 -6.56 -22.57 -12.24
N VAL A 216 -6.88 -21.80 -13.27
CA VAL A 216 -7.90 -22.13 -14.28
C VAL A 216 -7.31 -22.77 -15.53
N GLU A 217 -5.98 -22.74 -15.70
CA GLU A 217 -5.28 -23.25 -16.88
C GLU A 217 -4.59 -24.62 -16.65
N ASP A 218 -4.90 -25.36 -15.59
CA ASP A 218 -4.54 -26.75 -15.49
C ASP A 218 -5.64 -27.59 -16.19
N PRO A 219 -5.43 -28.03 -17.44
CA PRO A 219 -6.32 -29.02 -18.03
C PRO A 219 -6.05 -30.35 -17.34
N VAL A 220 -7.09 -30.94 -16.84
CA VAL A 220 -7.20 -32.33 -16.39
C VAL A 220 -6.67 -33.33 -17.46
#